data_1efbe8a7a943653375a6a4f962ee5045
#
_entry.id   1efbe8a7a943653375a6a4f962ee5045
#
_cell.length_a   1.000
_cell.length_b   1.000
_cell.length_c   1.000
_cell.angle_alpha   90.00
_cell.angle_beta   90.00
_cell.angle_gamma   90.00
#
_symmetry.space_group_name_H-M   'P 1'
#
loop_
_entity.id
_entity.type
_entity.pdbx_description
1 polymer ?
#
loop_
_entity_poly.entity_id
_entity_poly.type
_entity_poly.pdbx_seq_one_letter_code
_entity_poly.pdbx_strand_id
1 'polypeptide(L)'
;MYQLCIDQGNSSTKIGVFDGDVLLESFVYEVIDVPLISKLITKFAFEGCILSSVVEFNDELIDFLKNSFFNFVILDHTTLVPINNLYSTPETLGKDRLAAVVGASYLQPEADLLVIDAGTAITYDFIDSQKAYHGGNIAPGIDMRLRALHEFTRKLPLVKAEKESPLLGTDTQSAILSGVLHGIVFEINGYIDALKFKYPELLVFLTGGSIFYFDRKLKNAIFAEKNLVLIGLNRIYRYNVQK
;
A
#
# COMPACT_ATOMS: atom_id res chain seq x y z
N MET A 1 22.15 -10.93 -8.06
CA MET A 1 21.64 -11.64 -6.84
C MET A 1 20.31 -11.02 -6.48
N TYR A 2 19.36 -11.82 -6.02
CA TYR A 2 17.98 -11.38 -5.85
C TYR A 2 17.70 -10.80 -4.45
N GLN A 3 16.72 -9.92 -4.34
CA GLN A 3 16.22 -9.40 -3.08
C GLN A 3 14.79 -9.90 -2.83
N LEU A 4 14.50 -10.29 -1.60
CA LEU A 4 13.17 -10.69 -1.15
C LEU A 4 12.52 -9.54 -0.39
N CYS A 5 11.40 -9.04 -0.90
CA CYS A 5 10.60 -8.02 -0.22
C CYS A 5 9.29 -8.64 0.27
N ILE A 6 9.00 -8.52 1.56
CA ILE A 6 7.79 -9.06 2.18
C ILE A 6 7.01 -7.91 2.80
N ASP A 7 5.76 -7.75 2.38
CA ASP A 7 4.81 -6.79 2.94
C ASP A 7 3.63 -7.55 3.55
N GLN A 8 3.62 -7.65 4.88
CA GLN A 8 2.59 -8.34 5.65
C GLN A 8 1.52 -7.36 6.11
N GLY A 9 0.42 -7.33 5.37
CA GLY A 9 -0.77 -6.53 5.69
C GLY A 9 -1.76 -7.26 6.60
N ASN A 10 -2.87 -6.59 6.94
CA ASN A 10 -3.93 -7.17 7.78
C ASN A 10 -4.68 -8.34 7.13
N SER A 11 -4.87 -8.32 5.81
CA SER A 11 -5.70 -9.31 5.09
C SER A 11 -4.90 -10.23 4.19
N SER A 12 -3.69 -9.87 3.83
CA SER A 12 -2.81 -10.65 2.95
C SER A 12 -1.38 -10.19 3.07
N THR A 13 -0.46 -11.06 2.67
CA THR A 13 0.97 -10.76 2.54
C THR A 13 1.34 -10.73 1.07
N LYS A 14 2.00 -9.64 0.64
CA LYS A 14 2.60 -9.53 -0.68
C LYS A 14 4.08 -9.84 -0.60
N ILE A 15 4.57 -10.62 -1.56
CA ILE A 15 5.99 -10.96 -1.68
C ILE A 15 6.48 -10.53 -3.06
N GLY A 16 7.62 -9.85 -3.11
CA GLY A 16 8.31 -9.47 -4.34
C GLY A 16 9.69 -10.06 -4.42
N VAL A 17 10.06 -10.57 -5.59
CA VAL A 17 11.41 -11.01 -5.92
C VAL A 17 12.00 -9.98 -6.88
N PHE A 18 13.09 -9.35 -6.49
CA PHE A 18 13.74 -8.32 -7.28
C PHE A 18 15.13 -8.77 -7.76
N ASP A 19 15.51 -8.31 -8.96
CA ASP A 19 16.89 -8.30 -9.44
C ASP A 19 17.32 -6.84 -9.60
N GLY A 20 18.10 -6.36 -8.66
CA GLY A 20 18.37 -4.93 -8.56
C GLY A 20 17.09 -4.12 -8.36
N ASP A 21 16.74 -3.26 -9.32
CA ASP A 21 15.52 -2.45 -9.29
C ASP A 21 14.32 -3.10 -10.03
N VAL A 22 14.54 -4.26 -10.68
CA VAL A 22 13.55 -4.91 -11.51
C VAL A 22 12.75 -5.93 -10.69
N LEU A 23 11.44 -5.75 -10.59
CA LEU A 23 10.55 -6.75 -10.02
C LEU A 23 10.36 -7.90 -11.01
N LEU A 24 10.86 -9.09 -10.65
CA LEU A 24 10.77 -10.29 -11.50
C LEU A 24 9.47 -11.04 -11.30
N GLU A 25 9.14 -11.32 -10.03
CA GLU A 25 7.92 -12.04 -9.66
C GLU A 25 7.26 -11.38 -8.45
N SER A 26 5.93 -11.42 -8.38
CA SER A 26 5.17 -11.01 -7.19
C SER A 26 4.10 -12.04 -6.88
N PHE A 27 3.91 -12.29 -5.57
CA PHE A 27 2.95 -13.24 -5.05
C PHE A 27 2.07 -12.59 -3.99
N VAL A 28 0.86 -13.12 -3.81
CA VAL A 28 -0.05 -12.72 -2.74
C VAL A 28 -0.49 -13.99 -2.02
N TYR A 29 -0.34 -14.00 -0.69
CA TYR A 29 -0.73 -15.09 0.19
C TYR A 29 -1.61 -14.56 1.32
N GLU A 30 -2.56 -15.35 1.79
CA GLU A 30 -3.32 -15.01 2.99
C GLU A 30 -2.43 -15.09 4.24
N VAL A 31 -1.63 -16.14 4.32
CA VAL A 31 -0.68 -16.39 5.41
C VAL A 31 0.65 -16.85 4.82
N ILE A 32 1.74 -16.42 5.44
CA ILE A 32 3.09 -16.91 5.11
C ILE A 32 3.65 -17.71 6.30
N ASP A 33 4.40 -18.75 5.97
CA ASP A 33 5.06 -19.62 6.93
C ASP A 33 6.48 -19.99 6.48
N VAL A 34 7.23 -20.66 7.35
CA VAL A 34 8.61 -21.10 7.06
C VAL A 34 8.69 -22.03 5.84
N PRO A 35 7.81 -23.05 5.66
CA PRO A 35 7.81 -23.90 4.46
C PRO A 35 7.65 -23.12 3.16
N LEU A 36 6.77 -22.13 3.12
CA LEU A 36 6.56 -21.30 1.93
C LEU A 36 7.81 -20.48 1.58
N ILE A 37 8.39 -19.80 2.57
CA ILE A 37 9.60 -18.99 2.36
C ILE A 37 10.79 -19.89 1.99
N SER A 38 10.93 -21.05 2.59
CA SER A 38 11.97 -22.03 2.25
C SER A 38 11.91 -22.45 0.78
N LYS A 39 10.70 -22.67 0.23
CA LYS A 39 10.52 -22.93 -1.22
C LYS A 39 10.99 -21.78 -2.10
N LEU A 40 10.73 -20.54 -1.70
CA LEU A 40 11.20 -19.37 -2.45
C LEU A 40 12.71 -19.26 -2.40
N ILE A 41 13.35 -19.51 -1.24
CA ILE A 41 14.80 -19.48 -1.08
C ILE A 41 15.48 -20.55 -1.94
N THR A 42 14.86 -21.72 -2.08
CA THR A 42 15.41 -22.77 -2.97
C THR A 42 15.26 -22.46 -4.47
N LYS A 43 14.24 -21.66 -4.84
CA LYS A 43 14.02 -21.27 -6.24
C LYS A 43 14.94 -20.12 -6.67
N PHE A 44 15.28 -19.22 -5.76
CA PHE A 44 16.04 -18.00 -6.05
C PHE A 44 17.26 -17.87 -5.13
N ALA A 45 18.39 -17.45 -5.67
CA ALA A 45 19.61 -17.15 -4.90
C ALA A 45 19.52 -15.72 -4.33
N PHE A 46 18.86 -15.55 -3.20
CA PHE A 46 18.71 -14.25 -2.55
C PHE A 46 19.99 -13.81 -1.83
N GLU A 47 20.32 -12.52 -1.91
CA GLU A 47 21.40 -11.88 -1.14
C GLU A 47 20.87 -11.26 0.17
N GLY A 48 19.56 -11.00 0.25
CA GLY A 48 18.95 -10.47 1.44
C GLY A 48 17.45 -10.30 1.35
N CYS A 49 16.88 -9.84 2.46
CA CYS A 49 15.44 -9.74 2.65
C CYS A 49 15.07 -8.47 3.42
N ILE A 50 13.96 -7.85 3.05
CA ILE A 50 13.27 -6.83 3.87
C ILE A 50 11.86 -7.30 4.19
N LEU A 51 11.48 -7.15 5.46
CA LEU A 51 10.15 -7.44 5.97
C LEU A 51 9.49 -6.16 6.50
N SER A 52 8.31 -5.86 5.99
CA SER A 52 7.36 -4.91 6.56
C SER A 52 6.17 -5.69 7.12
N SER A 53 5.70 -5.34 8.31
CA SER A 53 4.49 -5.93 8.88
C SER A 53 3.70 -4.90 9.67
N VAL A 54 2.37 -4.90 9.50
CA VAL A 54 1.41 -4.14 10.30
C VAL A 54 0.67 -5.03 11.31
N VAL A 55 1.02 -6.31 11.38
CA VAL A 55 0.53 -7.29 12.36
C VAL A 55 1.68 -7.76 13.26
N GLU A 56 1.35 -8.45 14.34
CA GLU A 56 2.35 -9.06 15.22
C GLU A 56 3.20 -10.07 14.46
N PHE A 57 4.49 -10.08 14.75
CA PHE A 57 5.43 -10.98 14.11
C PHE A 57 5.27 -12.42 14.63
N ASN A 58 5.38 -13.37 13.72
CA ASN A 58 5.61 -14.77 14.07
C ASN A 58 7.11 -14.94 14.35
N ASP A 59 7.48 -15.22 15.61
CA ASP A 59 8.87 -15.35 16.06
C ASP A 59 9.63 -16.44 15.28
N GLU A 60 8.99 -17.57 15.00
CA GLU A 60 9.58 -18.66 14.21
C GLU A 60 9.97 -18.18 12.80
N LEU A 61 9.09 -17.45 12.15
CA LEU A 61 9.35 -16.90 10.82
C LEU A 61 10.48 -15.84 10.86
N ILE A 62 10.49 -14.96 11.87
CA ILE A 62 11.53 -13.95 12.05
C ILE A 62 12.89 -14.61 12.27
N ASP A 63 12.97 -15.61 13.14
CA ASP A 63 14.22 -16.32 13.41
C ASP A 63 14.71 -17.08 12.18
N PHE A 64 13.79 -17.69 11.43
CA PHE A 64 14.12 -18.33 10.16
C PHE A 64 14.69 -17.33 9.15
N LEU A 65 14.07 -16.15 8.98
CA LEU A 65 14.54 -15.12 8.06
C LEU A 65 15.92 -14.56 8.49
N LYS A 66 16.13 -14.29 9.79
CA LYS A 66 17.43 -13.86 10.32
C LYS A 66 18.55 -14.85 10.06
N ASN A 67 18.24 -16.15 10.16
CA ASN A 67 19.24 -17.21 9.94
C ASN A 67 19.47 -17.49 8.45
N SER A 68 18.51 -17.17 7.59
CA SER A 68 18.57 -17.45 6.14
C SER A 68 19.25 -16.34 5.34
N PHE A 69 19.24 -15.11 5.84
CA PHE A 69 19.76 -13.94 5.11
C PHE A 69 20.81 -13.18 5.92
N PHE A 70 21.99 -13.00 5.32
CA PHE A 70 23.03 -12.16 5.93
C PHE A 70 22.57 -10.70 6.06
N ASN A 71 21.91 -10.19 5.04
CA ASN A 71 21.31 -8.86 5.02
C ASN A 71 19.80 -8.98 5.23
N PHE A 72 19.36 -9.01 6.49
CA PHE A 72 17.94 -8.99 6.85
C PHE A 72 17.56 -7.66 7.49
N VAL A 73 16.58 -6.99 6.92
CA VAL A 73 16.05 -5.70 7.39
C VAL A 73 14.59 -5.88 7.81
N ILE A 74 14.25 -5.48 9.03
CA ILE A 74 12.87 -5.28 9.46
C ILE A 74 12.59 -3.78 9.36
N LEU A 75 11.60 -3.41 8.55
CA LEU A 75 11.21 -2.01 8.43
C LEU A 75 10.54 -1.52 9.70
N ASP A 76 11.15 -0.55 10.34
CA ASP A 76 10.61 0.17 11.50
C ASP A 76 10.91 1.67 11.40
N HIS A 77 10.54 2.43 12.44
CA HIS A 77 10.71 3.89 12.48
C HIS A 77 12.18 4.34 12.54
N THR A 78 13.13 3.44 12.86
CA THR A 78 14.57 3.72 12.90
C THR A 78 15.27 3.38 11.60
N THR A 79 14.60 2.62 10.71
CA THR A 79 15.14 2.22 9.41
C THR A 79 15.37 3.45 8.54
N LEU A 80 16.56 3.60 7.98
CA LEU A 80 16.88 4.73 7.11
C LEU A 80 16.06 4.65 5.81
N VAL A 81 15.53 5.79 5.39
CA VAL A 81 14.75 5.90 4.15
C VAL A 81 15.30 6.99 3.25
N PRO A 82 15.20 6.86 1.91
CA PRO A 82 15.76 7.83 0.95
C PRO A 82 14.86 9.07 0.74
N ILE A 83 14.06 9.43 1.75
CA ILE A 83 13.18 10.60 1.78
C ILE A 83 13.31 11.31 3.12
N ASN A 84 12.88 12.57 3.19
CA ASN A 84 12.81 13.31 4.44
C ASN A 84 11.41 13.12 5.06
N ASN A 85 11.33 12.29 6.11
CA ASN A 85 10.07 12.02 6.80
C ASN A 85 9.76 13.14 7.80
N LEU A 86 8.76 13.97 7.51
CA LEU A 86 8.27 15.05 8.36
C LEU A 86 7.06 14.65 9.23
N TYR A 87 6.68 13.36 9.23
CA TYR A 87 5.58 12.88 10.06
C TYR A 87 5.91 13.02 11.54
N SER A 88 5.05 13.71 12.31
CA SER A 88 5.34 14.13 13.68
C SER A 88 5.48 12.97 14.68
N THR A 89 4.92 11.80 14.36
CA THR A 89 4.98 10.57 15.17
C THR A 89 5.45 9.40 14.32
N PRO A 90 6.74 9.37 13.90
CA PRO A 90 7.26 8.36 12.98
C PRO A 90 7.13 6.92 13.51
N GLU A 91 7.12 6.74 14.82
CA GLU A 91 6.93 5.43 15.50
C GLU A 91 5.54 4.83 15.27
N THR A 92 4.51 5.66 15.00
CA THR A 92 3.14 5.23 14.72
C THR A 92 2.77 5.23 13.24
N LEU A 93 3.67 5.72 12.39
CA LEU A 93 3.43 5.74 10.94
C LEU A 93 3.34 4.32 10.40
N GLY A 94 2.29 4.04 9.61
CA GLY A 94 2.14 2.79 8.88
C GLY A 94 3.33 2.54 7.96
N LYS A 95 3.95 1.38 8.11
CA LYS A 95 5.15 1.02 7.34
C LYS A 95 4.85 0.84 5.86
N ASP A 96 3.65 0.36 5.54
CA ASP A 96 3.07 0.26 4.19
C ASP A 96 2.94 1.65 3.55
N ARG A 97 2.45 2.66 4.29
CA ARG A 97 2.35 4.04 3.83
C ARG A 97 3.73 4.61 3.49
N LEU A 98 4.69 4.46 4.41
CA LEU A 98 6.07 4.92 4.21
C LEU A 98 6.70 4.26 2.98
N ALA A 99 6.54 2.93 2.85
CA ALA A 99 7.07 2.19 1.70
C ALA A 99 6.40 2.63 0.39
N ALA A 100 5.07 2.81 0.35
CA ALA A 100 4.37 3.29 -0.85
C ALA A 100 4.87 4.66 -1.32
N VAL A 101 5.08 5.59 -0.38
CA VAL A 101 5.60 6.93 -0.67
C VAL A 101 7.05 6.88 -1.19
N VAL A 102 7.90 6.04 -0.59
CA VAL A 102 9.27 5.82 -1.10
C VAL A 102 9.25 5.25 -2.50
N GLY A 103 8.34 4.28 -2.77
CA GLY A 103 8.17 3.69 -4.10
C GLY A 103 7.74 4.72 -5.15
N ALA A 104 6.76 5.56 -4.82
CA ALA A 104 6.29 6.61 -5.71
C ALA A 104 7.37 7.66 -5.99
N SER A 105 8.07 8.12 -4.95
CA SER A 105 9.19 9.09 -5.08
C SER A 105 10.38 8.52 -5.87
N TYR A 106 10.57 7.20 -5.85
CA TYR A 106 11.57 6.54 -6.68
C TYR A 106 11.16 6.50 -8.16
N LEU A 107 9.89 6.18 -8.44
CA LEU A 107 9.37 6.08 -9.82
C LEU A 107 9.21 7.44 -10.49
N GLN A 108 8.88 8.48 -9.73
CA GLN A 108 8.72 9.86 -10.22
C GLN A 108 9.51 10.81 -9.31
N PRO A 109 10.84 10.84 -9.47
CA PRO A 109 11.67 11.75 -8.70
C PRO A 109 11.36 13.21 -9.07
N GLU A 110 11.53 14.10 -8.10
CA GLU A 110 11.36 15.56 -8.28
C GLU A 110 9.92 16.01 -8.64
N ALA A 111 8.92 15.16 -8.38
CA ALA A 111 7.50 15.49 -8.55
C ALA A 111 6.78 15.62 -7.21
N ASP A 112 5.76 16.48 -7.16
CA ASP A 112 4.79 16.48 -6.07
C ASP A 112 3.83 15.30 -6.28
N LEU A 113 3.72 14.43 -5.29
CA LEU A 113 2.99 13.16 -5.43
C LEU A 113 1.93 13.00 -4.37
N LEU A 114 0.73 12.60 -4.79
CA LEU A 114 -0.29 12.01 -3.94
C LEU A 114 -0.31 10.50 -4.16
N VAL A 115 -0.04 9.76 -3.11
CA VAL A 115 -0.10 8.29 -3.12
C VAL A 115 -1.39 7.86 -2.44
N ILE A 116 -2.23 7.13 -3.17
CA ILE A 116 -3.50 6.60 -2.67
C ILE A 116 -3.38 5.08 -2.63
N ASP A 117 -3.44 4.49 -1.44
CA ASP A 117 -3.55 3.03 -1.28
C ASP A 117 -4.99 2.67 -0.95
N ALA A 118 -5.67 2.01 -1.90
CA ALA A 118 -7.05 1.55 -1.77
C ALA A 118 -7.07 0.08 -1.31
N GLY A 119 -6.76 -0.15 -0.05
CA GLY A 119 -6.75 -1.44 0.64
C GLY A 119 -7.92 -1.63 1.60
N THR A 120 -7.67 -2.31 2.72
CA THR A 120 -8.61 -2.45 3.86
C THR A 120 -9.03 -1.09 4.39
N ALA A 121 -8.06 -0.19 4.62
CA ALA A 121 -8.27 1.24 4.71
C ALA A 121 -7.85 1.90 3.39
N ILE A 122 -8.28 3.14 3.16
CA ILE A 122 -7.78 3.99 2.08
C ILE A 122 -6.88 5.02 2.71
N THR A 123 -5.63 5.09 2.25
CA THR A 123 -4.69 6.13 2.69
C THR A 123 -4.43 7.14 1.58
N TYR A 124 -4.13 8.38 1.97
CA TYR A 124 -3.84 9.51 1.09
C TYR A 124 -2.56 10.14 1.60
N ASP A 125 -1.45 9.89 0.96
CA ASP A 125 -0.11 10.29 1.43
C ASP A 125 0.53 11.28 0.45
N PHE A 126 1.03 12.41 0.97
CA PHE A 126 1.62 13.45 0.16
C PHE A 126 3.12 13.58 0.41
N ILE A 127 3.88 13.56 -0.67
CA ILE A 127 5.32 13.87 -0.69
C ILE A 127 5.59 14.93 -1.76
N ASP A 128 6.40 15.92 -1.44
CA ASP A 128 6.75 16.98 -2.38
C ASP A 128 7.96 16.64 -3.28
N SER A 129 8.20 17.47 -4.27
CA SER A 129 9.29 17.36 -5.23
C SER A 129 10.70 17.42 -4.61
N GLN A 130 10.82 17.87 -3.35
CA GLN A 130 12.06 17.87 -2.57
C GLN A 130 12.22 16.64 -1.71
N LYS A 131 11.36 15.62 -1.92
CA LYS A 131 11.31 14.37 -1.16
C LYS A 131 10.96 14.55 0.32
N ALA A 132 10.24 15.62 0.68
CA ALA A 132 9.71 15.77 2.01
C ALA A 132 8.31 15.12 2.09
N TYR A 133 8.19 14.06 2.89
CA TYR A 133 6.91 13.40 3.18
C TYR A 133 6.19 14.17 4.28
N HIS A 134 5.08 14.78 3.94
CA HIS A 134 4.29 15.64 4.82
C HIS A 134 3.24 14.89 5.64
N GLY A 135 3.04 13.60 5.37
CA GLY A 135 1.98 12.82 5.98
C GLY A 135 0.77 12.65 5.08
N GLY A 136 -0.38 12.36 5.68
CA GLY A 136 -1.59 12.09 4.92
C GLY A 136 -2.76 11.70 5.80
N ASN A 137 -3.81 11.13 5.18
CA ASN A 137 -5.07 10.79 5.82
C ASN A 137 -5.36 9.29 5.71
N ILE A 138 -6.21 8.80 6.60
CA ILE A 138 -6.68 7.41 6.61
C ILE A 138 -8.20 7.44 6.63
N ALA A 139 -8.82 6.72 5.69
CA ALA A 139 -10.27 6.56 5.61
C ALA A 139 -10.65 5.08 5.53
N PRO A 140 -11.89 4.69 5.88
CA PRO A 140 -12.33 3.31 5.75
C PRO A 140 -12.39 2.88 4.28
N GLY A 141 -11.89 1.68 3.96
CA GLY A 141 -12.03 1.06 2.65
C GLY A 141 -13.46 0.55 2.37
N ILE A 142 -13.65 -0.07 1.20
CA ILE A 142 -14.98 -0.51 0.73
C ILE A 142 -15.63 -1.44 1.76
N ASP A 143 -14.95 -2.54 2.11
CA ASP A 143 -15.52 -3.56 2.99
C ASP A 143 -15.77 -3.03 4.40
N MET A 144 -14.91 -2.14 4.91
CA MET A 144 -15.12 -1.47 6.20
C MET A 144 -16.39 -0.62 6.19
N ARG A 145 -16.65 0.14 5.11
CA ARG A 145 -17.86 0.98 4.98
C ARG A 145 -19.11 0.12 4.87
N LEU A 146 -19.08 -0.95 4.07
CA LEU A 146 -20.20 -1.88 3.91
C LEU A 146 -20.53 -2.60 5.24
N ARG A 147 -19.51 -3.08 5.95
CA ARG A 147 -19.67 -3.68 7.28
C ARG A 147 -20.18 -2.67 8.29
N ALA A 148 -19.65 -1.46 8.33
CA ALA A 148 -20.11 -0.43 9.26
C ALA A 148 -21.61 -0.13 9.10
N LEU A 149 -22.11 -0.03 7.87
CA LEU A 149 -23.54 0.16 7.62
C LEU A 149 -24.39 -1.00 8.15
N HIS A 150 -23.90 -2.24 8.01
CA HIS A 150 -24.59 -3.41 8.56
C HIS A 150 -24.52 -3.47 10.09
N GLU A 151 -23.32 -3.33 10.65
CA GLU A 151 -23.07 -3.54 12.08
C GLU A 151 -23.64 -2.44 12.97
N PHE A 152 -23.57 -1.17 12.51
CA PHE A 152 -24.05 -0.03 13.28
C PHE A 152 -25.51 0.38 12.98
N THR A 153 -26.23 -0.43 12.17
CA THR A 153 -27.66 -0.23 11.94
C THR A 153 -28.46 -1.52 12.17
N ARG A 154 -29.75 -1.36 12.55
CA ARG A 154 -30.57 -2.53 12.91
C ARG A 154 -31.12 -3.32 11.71
N LYS A 155 -31.20 -2.71 10.53
CA LYS A 155 -31.98 -3.25 9.40
C LYS A 155 -31.22 -3.30 8.07
N LEU A 156 -30.07 -2.68 7.98
CA LEU A 156 -29.32 -2.70 6.72
C LEU A 156 -28.64 -4.06 6.53
N PRO A 157 -28.82 -4.71 5.37
CA PRO A 157 -28.17 -5.98 5.08
C PRO A 157 -26.67 -5.79 4.88
N LEU A 158 -25.89 -6.85 5.12
CA LEU A 158 -24.51 -6.90 4.67
C LEU A 158 -24.47 -7.07 3.14
N VAL A 159 -23.96 -6.06 2.46
CA VAL A 159 -23.81 -6.04 0.99
C VAL A 159 -22.36 -6.36 0.66
N LYS A 160 -22.15 -7.14 -0.41
CA LYS A 160 -20.82 -7.40 -0.98
C LYS A 160 -20.48 -6.35 -2.03
N ALA A 161 -19.20 -6.01 -2.12
CA ALA A 161 -18.71 -5.08 -3.14
C ALA A 161 -18.85 -5.69 -4.54
N GLU A 162 -19.36 -4.88 -5.48
CA GLU A 162 -19.48 -5.21 -6.89
C GLU A 162 -18.75 -4.15 -7.74
N LYS A 163 -18.29 -4.51 -8.93
CA LYS A 163 -17.53 -3.58 -9.79
C LYS A 163 -18.34 -2.39 -10.27
N GLU A 164 -19.63 -2.60 -10.49
CA GLU A 164 -20.51 -1.60 -11.04
C GLU A 164 -21.68 -1.33 -10.09
N SER A 165 -22.07 -0.08 -10.01
CA SER A 165 -23.25 0.35 -9.29
C SER A 165 -23.83 1.57 -10.01
N PRO A 166 -25.17 1.73 -10.04
CA PRO A 166 -25.77 2.96 -10.54
C PRO A 166 -25.36 4.15 -9.69
N LEU A 167 -25.45 5.37 -10.22
CA LEU A 167 -25.18 6.56 -9.41
C LEU A 167 -26.16 6.70 -8.23
N LEU A 168 -27.41 6.36 -8.48
CA LEU A 168 -28.47 6.34 -7.47
C LEU A 168 -29.09 4.94 -7.41
N GLY A 169 -29.07 4.32 -6.23
CA GLY A 169 -29.72 3.03 -5.99
C GLY A 169 -31.23 3.17 -5.96
N THR A 170 -31.93 2.12 -6.42
CA THR A 170 -33.40 2.05 -6.46
C THR A 170 -34.00 1.06 -5.45
N ASP A 171 -33.14 0.33 -4.75
CA ASP A 171 -33.43 -0.57 -3.65
C ASP A 171 -32.36 -0.45 -2.58
N THR A 172 -32.57 -1.09 -1.41
CA THR A 172 -31.64 -0.95 -0.26
C THR A 172 -30.23 -1.43 -0.57
N GLN A 173 -30.06 -2.53 -1.28
CA GLN A 173 -28.73 -3.08 -1.60
C GLN A 173 -27.98 -2.17 -2.58
N SER A 174 -28.63 -1.79 -3.68
CA SER A 174 -28.05 -0.87 -4.65
C SER A 174 -27.76 0.52 -4.04
N ALA A 175 -28.63 1.00 -3.15
CA ALA A 175 -28.40 2.28 -2.46
C ALA A 175 -27.18 2.23 -1.54
N ILE A 176 -26.98 1.15 -0.76
CA ILE A 176 -25.78 0.93 0.06
C ILE A 176 -24.54 0.88 -0.81
N LEU A 177 -24.55 0.04 -1.85
CA LEU A 177 -23.40 -0.16 -2.74
C LEU A 177 -23.03 1.13 -3.46
N SER A 178 -24.00 1.83 -4.03
CA SER A 178 -23.80 3.10 -4.73
C SER A 178 -23.25 4.18 -3.81
N GLY A 179 -23.83 4.31 -2.61
CA GLY A 179 -23.39 5.29 -1.62
C GLY A 179 -21.93 5.07 -1.21
N VAL A 180 -21.52 3.81 -1.00
CA VAL A 180 -20.15 3.49 -0.63
C VAL A 180 -19.19 3.71 -1.81
N LEU A 181 -19.46 3.13 -2.98
CA LEU A 181 -18.53 3.19 -4.11
C LEU A 181 -18.38 4.60 -4.68
N HIS A 182 -19.50 5.28 -4.96
CA HIS A 182 -19.44 6.65 -5.47
C HIS A 182 -18.97 7.64 -4.41
N GLY A 183 -19.29 7.40 -3.12
CA GLY A 183 -18.75 8.18 -2.01
C GLY A 183 -17.22 8.17 -1.99
N ILE A 184 -16.59 6.99 -2.15
CA ILE A 184 -15.13 6.88 -2.23
C ILE A 184 -14.59 7.58 -3.48
N VAL A 185 -15.23 7.42 -4.65
CA VAL A 185 -14.81 8.12 -5.88
C VAL A 185 -14.82 9.65 -5.70
N PHE A 186 -15.87 10.18 -5.06
CA PHE A 186 -15.98 11.61 -4.78
C PHE A 186 -14.93 12.08 -3.78
N GLU A 187 -14.67 11.28 -2.74
CA GLU A 187 -13.64 11.54 -1.74
C GLU A 187 -12.24 11.60 -2.39
N ILE A 188 -11.88 10.59 -3.20
CA ILE A 188 -10.60 10.56 -3.93
C ILE A 188 -10.46 11.79 -4.84
N ASN A 189 -11.47 12.07 -5.68
CA ASN A 189 -11.43 13.24 -6.55
C ASN A 189 -11.33 14.54 -5.75
N GLY A 190 -12.03 14.65 -4.62
CA GLY A 190 -11.97 15.82 -3.73
C GLY A 190 -10.56 16.06 -3.17
N TYR A 191 -9.86 15.01 -2.71
CA TYR A 191 -8.46 15.13 -2.28
C TYR A 191 -7.53 15.54 -3.42
N ILE A 192 -7.69 14.94 -4.61
CA ILE A 192 -6.90 15.29 -5.79
C ILE A 192 -7.11 16.75 -6.16
N ASP A 193 -8.35 17.20 -6.26
CA ASP A 193 -8.71 18.56 -6.66
C ASP A 193 -8.17 19.60 -5.64
N ALA A 194 -8.32 19.29 -4.33
CA ALA A 194 -7.84 20.17 -3.27
C ALA A 194 -6.30 20.31 -3.27
N LEU A 195 -5.58 19.21 -3.49
CA LEU A 195 -4.12 19.26 -3.57
C LEU A 195 -3.62 19.89 -4.87
N LYS A 196 -4.27 19.63 -6.01
CA LYS A 196 -3.92 20.30 -7.29
C LYS A 196 -4.11 21.80 -7.28
N PHE A 197 -5.02 22.31 -6.46
CA PHE A 197 -5.15 23.75 -6.26
C PHE A 197 -3.86 24.38 -5.70
N LYS A 198 -3.15 23.64 -4.83
CA LYS A 198 -1.89 24.09 -4.23
C LYS A 198 -0.66 23.63 -5.03
N TYR A 199 -0.74 22.47 -5.65
CA TYR A 199 0.32 21.79 -6.41
C TYR A 199 -0.21 21.45 -7.82
N PRO A 200 -0.21 22.40 -8.78
CA PRO A 200 -0.85 22.22 -10.10
C PRO A 200 -0.33 21.02 -10.90
N GLU A 201 0.96 20.71 -10.76
CA GLU A 201 1.63 19.58 -11.43
C GLU A 201 1.60 18.28 -10.63
N LEU A 202 0.73 18.19 -9.60
CA LEU A 202 0.59 17.00 -8.78
C LEU A 202 0.32 15.75 -9.61
N LEU A 203 1.17 14.74 -9.44
CA LEU A 203 0.96 13.41 -9.99
C LEU A 203 0.30 12.52 -8.93
N VAL A 204 -0.53 11.58 -9.39
CA VAL A 204 -1.31 10.72 -8.49
C VAL A 204 -0.95 9.26 -8.74
N PHE A 205 -0.48 8.57 -7.73
CA PHE A 205 -0.36 7.12 -7.72
C PHE A 205 -1.58 6.49 -7.05
N LEU A 206 -2.08 5.41 -7.64
CA LEU A 206 -3.11 4.56 -7.04
C LEU A 206 -2.58 3.14 -6.92
N THR A 207 -2.59 2.62 -5.70
CA THR A 207 -2.19 1.26 -5.35
C THR A 207 -3.27 0.58 -4.50
N GLY A 208 -3.02 -0.65 -4.05
CA GLY A 208 -3.93 -1.42 -3.20
C GLY A 208 -4.77 -2.45 -3.94
N GLY A 209 -5.41 -3.32 -3.17
CA GLY A 209 -6.20 -4.44 -3.72
C GLY A 209 -7.50 -4.01 -4.39
N SER A 210 -7.98 -2.81 -4.12
CA SER A 210 -9.25 -2.28 -4.63
C SER A 210 -9.10 -1.33 -5.84
N ILE A 211 -7.91 -1.22 -6.43
CA ILE A 211 -7.64 -0.36 -7.61
C ILE A 211 -8.71 -0.51 -8.70
N PHE A 212 -9.09 -1.77 -9.01
CA PHE A 212 -10.00 -2.08 -10.11
C PHE A 212 -11.43 -1.53 -9.96
N TYR A 213 -11.78 -1.04 -8.76
CA TYR A 213 -13.05 -0.35 -8.56
C TYR A 213 -13.00 1.11 -9.01
N PHE A 214 -11.80 1.72 -9.05
CA PHE A 214 -11.61 3.16 -9.16
C PHE A 214 -10.87 3.63 -10.40
N ASP A 215 -9.99 2.82 -11.01
CA ASP A 215 -9.08 3.21 -12.09
C ASP A 215 -9.75 3.95 -13.27
N ARG A 216 -10.98 3.55 -13.63
CA ARG A 216 -11.75 4.15 -14.73
C ARG A 216 -12.80 5.17 -14.29
N LYS A 217 -12.96 5.40 -12.98
CA LYS A 217 -13.99 6.29 -12.44
C LYS A 217 -13.41 7.63 -11.95
N LEU A 218 -12.10 7.72 -11.86
CA LEU A 218 -11.43 8.95 -11.46
C LEU A 218 -11.32 9.92 -12.62
N LYS A 219 -11.54 11.21 -12.36
CA LYS A 219 -11.49 12.28 -13.36
C LYS A 219 -10.06 12.62 -13.79
N ASN A 220 -9.10 12.40 -12.90
CA ASN A 220 -7.72 12.76 -13.09
C ASN A 220 -6.92 11.61 -13.70
N ALA A 221 -5.85 11.93 -14.44
CA ALA A 221 -4.85 10.94 -14.81
C ALA A 221 -4.16 10.39 -13.56
N ILE A 222 -4.05 9.08 -13.47
CA ILE A 222 -3.43 8.36 -12.37
C ILE A 222 -2.41 7.35 -12.88
N PHE A 223 -1.36 7.11 -12.10
CA PHE A 223 -0.45 6.00 -12.28
C PHE A 223 -0.92 4.84 -11.40
N ALA A 224 -1.50 3.81 -12.01
CA ALA A 224 -1.93 2.61 -11.29
C ALA A 224 -0.75 1.63 -11.16
N GLU A 225 -0.20 1.49 -9.95
CA GLU A 225 0.92 0.59 -9.67
C GLU A 225 0.60 -0.32 -8.47
N LYS A 226 0.22 -1.57 -8.78
CA LYS A 226 -0.18 -2.55 -7.77
C LYS A 226 0.94 -3.00 -6.83
N ASN A 227 2.19 -2.85 -7.25
CA ASN A 227 3.38 -3.30 -6.51
C ASN A 227 4.13 -2.14 -5.86
N LEU A 228 3.51 -0.97 -5.73
CA LEU A 228 4.17 0.25 -5.27
C LEU A 228 4.85 0.08 -3.90
N VAL A 229 4.19 -0.60 -2.95
CA VAL A 229 4.76 -0.91 -1.63
C VAL A 229 6.00 -1.78 -1.76
N LEU A 230 5.96 -2.84 -2.59
CA LEU A 230 7.11 -3.73 -2.82
C LEU A 230 8.29 -2.99 -3.47
N ILE A 231 8.01 -2.10 -4.42
CA ILE A 231 9.04 -1.23 -5.04
C ILE A 231 9.69 -0.35 -3.98
N GLY A 232 8.89 0.24 -3.11
CA GLY A 232 9.39 1.05 -1.99
C GLY A 232 10.22 0.27 -1.00
N LEU A 233 9.78 -0.94 -0.63
CA LEU A 233 10.54 -1.84 0.25
C LEU A 233 11.89 -2.21 -0.37
N ASN A 234 11.93 -2.57 -1.65
CA ASN A 234 13.19 -2.84 -2.33
C ASN A 234 14.12 -1.63 -2.30
N ARG A 235 13.57 -0.43 -2.51
CA ARG A 235 14.37 0.81 -2.46
C ARG A 235 14.91 1.09 -1.07
N ILE A 236 14.11 0.88 -0.02
CA ILE A 236 14.53 1.02 1.38
C ILE A 236 15.62 -0.01 1.72
N TYR A 237 15.41 -1.28 1.33
CA TYR A 237 16.41 -2.33 1.53
C TYR A 237 17.77 -1.93 0.93
N ARG A 238 17.79 -1.59 -0.36
CA ARG A 238 19.02 -1.20 -1.05
C ARG A 238 19.70 0.02 -0.44
N TYR A 239 18.92 0.99 0.03
CA TYR A 239 19.45 2.18 0.70
C TYR A 239 20.17 1.84 2.02
N ASN A 240 19.80 0.76 2.70
CA ASN A 240 20.41 0.33 3.96
C ASN A 240 21.60 -0.62 3.76
N VAL A 241 21.68 -1.39 2.68
CA VAL A 241 22.71 -2.41 2.47
C VAL A 241 23.83 -1.99 1.50
N GLN A 242 23.65 -0.92 0.73
CA GLN A 242 24.63 -0.41 -0.23
C GLN A 242 25.56 0.68 0.35
N LYS A 243 25.62 0.79 1.69
CA LYS A 243 26.51 1.75 2.38
C LYS A 243 27.89 1.17 2.62
#